data_5ad476dd0ede114b90ef2088e1822610
#
_entry.id   5ad476dd0ede114b90ef2088e1822610
#
_cell.length_a   1.000
_cell.length_b   1.000
_cell.length_c   1.000
_cell.angle_alpha   90.00
_cell.angle_beta   90.00
_cell.angle_gamma   90.00
#
_symmetry.space_group_name_H-M   'P 1'
#
loop_
_entity.id
_entity.type
_entity.pdbx_description
1 polymer ?
#
loop_
_entity_poly.entity_id
_entity_poly.type
_entity_poly.pdbx_seq_one_letter_code
_entity_poly.pdbx_strand_id
1 'polypeptide(L)'
;MENNNGADKLITSILQEAHEQASAIEWKSAETVAELKKKLERDLESVRDEFTKKAADAKEMQLATARTNAELQGRKELLARKRALIGEAYSAAYKRICALTGEKREALIKKLLERECEGGETVRPAAKDRDMIAALLPVCKKTGLALGEADPEIEDGFSLTGKNYYKDCSFKALLDEVRTLTESEVTGKLFGADK
;
A
#
# COMPACT_ATOMS: atom_id res chain seq x y z
N MET A 1 -13.81 -93.24 -59.63
CA MET A 1 -12.99 -92.60 -58.57
C MET A 1 -12.36 -91.25 -58.98
N GLU A 2 -13.00 -90.47 -59.88
CA GLU A 2 -12.37 -89.17 -60.43
C GLU A 2 -13.02 -87.89 -59.97
N ASN A 3 -14.11 -87.96 -59.17
CA ASN A 3 -14.83 -86.74 -58.86
C ASN A 3 -14.47 -86.08 -57.55
N ASN A 4 -13.51 -86.60 -56.77
CA ASN A 4 -13.06 -86.01 -55.48
C ASN A 4 -11.92 -85.04 -55.67
N ASN A 5 -11.15 -85.13 -56.72
CA ASN A 5 -9.95 -84.33 -56.92
C ASN A 5 -10.23 -82.83 -57.35
N GLY A 6 -11.45 -82.64 -57.91
CA GLY A 6 -11.89 -81.29 -58.28
C GLY A 6 -12.43 -80.47 -57.09
N ALA A 7 -13.13 -81.13 -56.21
CA ALA A 7 -13.68 -80.49 -54.98
C ALA A 7 -12.57 -80.16 -53.98
N ASP A 8 -11.58 -81.03 -53.80
CA ASP A 8 -10.44 -80.77 -52.93
C ASP A 8 -9.57 -79.64 -53.43
N LYS A 9 -9.37 -79.53 -54.75
CA LYS A 9 -8.62 -78.34 -55.32
C LYS A 9 -9.40 -77.05 -55.14
N LEU A 10 -10.72 -77.02 -55.25
CA LEU A 10 -11.55 -75.87 -55.05
C LEU A 10 -11.53 -75.41 -53.59
N ILE A 11 -11.64 -76.35 -52.65
CA ILE A 11 -11.53 -76.08 -51.21
C ILE A 11 -10.14 -75.50 -50.87
N THR A 12 -9.10 -76.08 -51.36
CA THR A 12 -7.71 -75.55 -51.15
C THR A 12 -7.54 -74.14 -51.72
N SER A 13 -8.07 -73.86 -52.94
CA SER A 13 -8.05 -72.51 -53.49
C SER A 13 -8.83 -71.50 -52.67
N ILE A 14 -10.02 -71.86 -52.17
CA ILE A 14 -10.83 -70.96 -51.31
C ILE A 14 -10.11 -70.70 -49.98
N LEU A 15 -9.52 -71.72 -49.37
CA LEU A 15 -8.76 -71.57 -48.11
C LEU A 15 -7.52 -70.71 -48.33
N GLN A 16 -6.84 -70.87 -49.43
CA GLN A 16 -5.64 -70.07 -49.73
C GLN A 16 -6.02 -68.58 -49.97
N GLU A 17 -7.10 -68.34 -50.73
CA GLU A 17 -7.60 -67.00 -50.98
C GLU A 17 -8.06 -66.31 -49.65
N ALA A 18 -8.74 -67.08 -48.76
CA ALA A 18 -9.13 -66.58 -47.44
C ALA A 18 -7.90 -66.24 -46.54
N HIS A 19 -6.86 -67.06 -46.64
CA HIS A 19 -5.62 -66.84 -45.91
C HIS A 19 -4.85 -65.59 -46.45
N GLU A 20 -4.81 -65.41 -47.75
CA GLU A 20 -4.21 -64.24 -48.37
C GLU A 20 -4.99 -62.95 -48.01
N GLN A 21 -6.33 -63.02 -48.00
CA GLN A 21 -7.17 -61.86 -47.56
C GLN A 21 -6.95 -61.56 -46.07
N ALA A 22 -6.93 -62.56 -45.22
CA ALA A 22 -6.67 -62.40 -43.78
C ALA A 22 -5.26 -61.77 -43.52
N SER A 23 -4.25 -62.24 -44.20
CA SER A 23 -2.90 -61.71 -44.08
C SER A 23 -2.80 -60.24 -44.59
N ALA A 24 -3.50 -59.95 -45.67
CA ALA A 24 -3.58 -58.57 -46.17
C ALA A 24 -4.29 -57.61 -45.19
N ILE A 25 -5.32 -58.07 -44.52
CA ILE A 25 -6.02 -57.28 -43.49
C ILE A 25 -5.15 -57.10 -42.28
N GLU A 26 -4.46 -58.15 -41.82
CA GLU A 26 -3.53 -58.05 -40.70
C GLU A 26 -2.39 -57.08 -40.96
N TRP A 27 -1.79 -57.18 -42.15
CA TRP A 27 -0.71 -56.29 -42.55
C TRP A 27 -1.17 -54.81 -42.59
N LYS A 28 -2.33 -54.52 -43.23
CA LYS A 28 -2.89 -53.20 -43.30
C LYS A 28 -3.29 -52.66 -41.93
N SER A 29 -3.78 -53.50 -41.04
CA SER A 29 -4.11 -53.13 -39.65
C SER A 29 -2.82 -52.78 -38.87
N ALA A 30 -1.75 -53.56 -39.03
CA ALA A 30 -0.47 -53.31 -38.38
C ALA A 30 0.16 -51.98 -38.87
N GLU A 31 0.06 -51.69 -40.18
CA GLU A 31 0.51 -50.44 -40.75
C GLU A 31 -0.27 -49.22 -40.17
N THR A 32 -1.65 -49.32 -40.14
CA THR A 32 -2.49 -48.28 -39.58
C THR A 32 -2.19 -48.03 -38.09
N VAL A 33 -1.99 -49.09 -37.32
CA VAL A 33 -1.60 -48.98 -35.89
C VAL A 33 -0.20 -48.32 -35.73
N ALA A 34 0.75 -48.63 -36.59
CA ALA A 34 2.06 -47.98 -36.57
C ALA A 34 2.00 -46.48 -36.86
N GLU A 35 1.20 -46.10 -37.89
CA GLU A 35 0.94 -44.71 -38.23
C GLU A 35 0.27 -43.92 -37.10
N LEU A 36 -0.79 -44.54 -36.50
CA LEU A 36 -1.47 -43.97 -35.34
C LEU A 36 -0.55 -43.75 -34.14
N LYS A 37 0.31 -44.75 -33.82
CA LYS A 37 1.30 -44.61 -32.76
C LYS A 37 2.26 -43.45 -33.03
N LYS A 38 2.76 -43.36 -34.25
CA LYS A 38 3.69 -42.31 -34.66
C LYS A 38 3.03 -40.91 -34.62
N LYS A 39 1.75 -40.83 -34.98
CA LYS A 39 0.97 -39.58 -34.83
C LYS A 39 0.79 -39.21 -33.37
N LEU A 40 0.40 -40.17 -32.53
CA LEU A 40 0.20 -39.95 -31.09
C LEU A 40 1.50 -39.48 -30.40
N GLU A 41 2.63 -40.06 -30.76
CA GLU A 41 3.93 -39.64 -30.20
C GLU A 41 4.24 -38.17 -30.55
N ARG A 42 4.00 -37.75 -31.81
CA ARG A 42 4.19 -36.34 -32.22
C ARG A 42 3.24 -35.39 -31.51
N ASP A 43 1.97 -35.79 -31.37
CA ASP A 43 0.96 -34.98 -30.68
C ASP A 43 1.31 -34.84 -29.20
N LEU A 44 1.79 -35.89 -28.56
CA LEU A 44 2.27 -35.84 -27.17
C LEU A 44 3.52 -34.97 -27.00
N GLU A 45 4.47 -35.01 -27.92
CA GLU A 45 5.65 -34.17 -27.90
C GLU A 45 5.26 -32.69 -28.03
N SER A 46 4.36 -32.37 -28.98
CA SER A 46 3.83 -31.02 -29.19
C SER A 46 3.14 -30.48 -27.95
N VAL A 47 2.30 -31.29 -27.28
CA VAL A 47 1.61 -30.93 -26.04
C VAL A 47 2.61 -30.71 -24.90
N ARG A 48 3.63 -31.55 -24.76
CA ARG A 48 4.67 -31.37 -23.75
C ARG A 48 5.44 -30.04 -23.94
N ASP A 49 5.82 -29.74 -25.18
CA ASP A 49 6.54 -28.51 -25.50
C ASP A 49 5.70 -27.28 -25.20
N GLU A 50 4.40 -27.31 -25.58
CA GLU A 50 3.47 -26.23 -25.27
C GLU A 50 3.33 -26.00 -23.76
N PHE A 51 3.13 -27.06 -22.97
CA PHE A 51 3.00 -26.94 -21.53
C PHE A 51 4.32 -26.49 -20.87
N THR A 52 5.45 -26.97 -21.35
CA THR A 52 6.78 -26.55 -20.87
C THR A 52 7.01 -25.07 -21.10
N LYS A 53 6.65 -24.56 -22.28
CA LYS A 53 6.73 -23.15 -22.61
C LYS A 53 5.78 -22.32 -21.75
N LYS A 54 4.52 -22.73 -21.62
CA LYS A 54 3.54 -22.04 -20.76
C LYS A 54 3.99 -21.99 -19.30
N ALA A 55 4.60 -23.07 -18.80
CA ALA A 55 5.12 -23.11 -17.43
C ALA A 55 6.32 -22.16 -17.24
N ALA A 56 7.21 -22.08 -18.24
CA ALA A 56 8.34 -21.13 -18.21
C ALA A 56 7.86 -19.68 -18.23
N ASP A 57 6.93 -19.34 -19.13
CA ASP A 57 6.34 -18.00 -19.24
C ASP A 57 5.61 -17.60 -17.95
N ALA A 58 4.81 -18.53 -17.38
CA ALA A 58 4.10 -18.31 -16.13
C ALA A 58 5.07 -18.08 -14.95
N LYS A 59 6.17 -18.84 -14.89
CA LYS A 59 7.21 -18.66 -13.87
C LYS A 59 7.89 -17.30 -13.99
N GLU A 60 8.23 -16.87 -15.19
CA GLU A 60 8.85 -15.56 -15.42
C GLU A 60 7.92 -14.42 -15.02
N MET A 61 6.64 -14.50 -15.41
CA MET A 61 5.62 -13.52 -15.02
C MET A 61 5.41 -13.46 -13.50
N GLN A 62 5.38 -14.60 -12.82
CA GLN A 62 5.26 -14.64 -11.36
C GLN A 62 6.47 -14.01 -10.68
N LEU A 63 7.68 -14.30 -11.14
CA LEU A 63 8.89 -13.70 -10.59
C LEU A 63 8.95 -12.19 -10.81
N ALA A 64 8.58 -11.70 -12.00
CA ALA A 64 8.51 -10.28 -12.28
C ALA A 64 7.48 -9.57 -11.38
N THR A 65 6.30 -10.15 -11.23
CA THR A 65 5.25 -9.64 -10.33
C THR A 65 5.71 -9.62 -8.88
N ALA A 66 6.33 -10.69 -8.42
CA ALA A 66 6.83 -10.78 -7.04
C ALA A 66 7.91 -9.72 -6.76
N ARG A 67 8.83 -9.48 -7.70
CA ARG A 67 9.86 -8.42 -7.60
C ARG A 67 9.23 -7.03 -7.50
N THR A 68 8.30 -6.72 -8.41
CA THR A 68 7.60 -5.44 -8.40
C THR A 68 6.83 -5.21 -7.09
N ASN A 69 6.14 -6.24 -6.61
CA ASN A 69 5.42 -6.16 -5.34
C ASN A 69 6.35 -5.96 -4.15
N ALA A 70 7.49 -6.65 -4.11
CA ALA A 70 8.50 -6.49 -3.05
C ALA A 70 9.10 -5.08 -3.06
N GLU A 71 9.42 -4.52 -4.23
CA GLU A 71 9.90 -3.14 -4.36
C GLU A 71 8.86 -2.11 -3.90
N LEU A 72 7.59 -2.28 -4.31
CA LEU A 72 6.51 -1.40 -3.88
C LEU A 72 6.28 -1.47 -2.36
N GLN A 73 6.33 -2.66 -1.80
CA GLN A 73 6.20 -2.86 -0.37
C GLN A 73 7.35 -2.19 0.40
N GLY A 74 8.60 -2.39 -0.05
CA GLY A 74 9.76 -1.74 0.55
C GLY A 74 9.67 -0.21 0.52
N ARG A 75 9.22 0.37 -0.60
CA ARG A 75 8.99 1.82 -0.71
C ARG A 75 7.90 2.30 0.25
N LYS A 76 6.78 1.56 0.38
CA LYS A 76 5.71 1.88 1.33
C LYS A 76 6.19 1.87 2.77
N GLU A 77 6.96 0.87 3.16
CA GLU A 77 7.52 0.75 4.51
C GLU A 77 8.51 1.87 4.82
N LEU A 78 9.37 2.21 3.86
CA LEU A 78 10.29 3.34 4.01
C LEU A 78 9.54 4.67 4.21
N LEU A 79 8.51 4.93 3.40
CA LEU A 79 7.67 6.12 3.54
C LEU A 79 6.93 6.15 4.87
N ALA A 80 6.39 5.02 5.33
CA ALA A 80 5.73 4.91 6.63
C ALA A 80 6.71 5.24 7.77
N ARG A 81 7.95 4.73 7.71
CA ARG A 81 9.00 5.03 8.69
C ARG A 81 9.41 6.50 8.67
N LYS A 82 9.61 7.09 7.48
CA LYS A 82 9.89 8.53 7.36
C LYS A 82 8.78 9.37 8.00
N ARG A 83 7.51 9.07 7.72
CA ARG A 83 6.35 9.77 8.33
C ARG A 83 6.29 9.61 9.85
N ALA A 84 6.58 8.42 10.36
CA ALA A 84 6.63 8.18 11.79
C ALA A 84 7.70 9.04 12.49
N LEU A 85 8.91 9.10 11.94
CA LEU A 85 10.00 9.93 12.48
C LEU A 85 9.67 11.44 12.46
N ILE A 86 9.02 11.92 11.39
CA ILE A 86 8.52 13.30 11.35
C ILE A 86 7.51 13.53 12.48
N GLY A 87 6.55 12.61 12.65
CA GLY A 87 5.56 12.66 13.72
C GLY A 87 6.19 12.66 15.11
N GLU A 88 7.23 11.85 15.33
CA GLU A 88 7.98 11.82 16.59
C GLU A 88 8.70 13.15 16.87
N ALA A 89 9.29 13.79 15.83
CA ALA A 89 9.94 15.08 15.97
C ALA A 89 8.95 16.17 16.43
N TYR A 90 7.76 16.24 15.81
CA TYR A 90 6.72 17.21 16.23
C TYR A 90 6.15 16.86 17.60
N SER A 91 5.95 15.58 17.92
CA SER A 91 5.53 15.15 19.26
C SER A 91 6.54 15.53 20.34
N ALA A 92 7.82 15.37 20.05
CA ALA A 92 8.89 15.81 20.97
C ALA A 92 8.91 17.33 21.14
N ALA A 93 8.69 18.10 20.06
CA ALA A 93 8.56 19.55 20.12
C ALA A 93 7.35 19.97 20.99
N TYR A 94 6.19 19.35 20.77
CA TYR A 94 5.00 19.58 21.59
C TYR A 94 5.27 19.34 23.07
N LYS A 95 5.83 18.18 23.42
CA LYS A 95 6.19 17.87 24.82
C LYS A 95 7.13 18.90 25.44
N ARG A 96 8.11 19.41 24.67
CA ARG A 96 9.02 20.44 25.14
C ARG A 96 8.31 21.78 25.38
N ILE A 97 7.38 22.16 24.52
CA ILE A 97 6.58 23.38 24.66
C ILE A 97 5.68 23.26 25.91
N CYS A 98 4.98 22.14 26.06
CA CYS A 98 4.12 21.92 27.22
C CYS A 98 4.89 21.87 28.56
N ALA A 99 6.14 21.41 28.52
CA ALA A 99 7.03 21.38 29.70
C ALA A 99 7.65 22.75 30.07
N LEU A 100 7.42 23.79 29.30
CA LEU A 100 7.87 25.13 29.65
C LEU A 100 7.15 25.61 30.93
N THR A 101 7.92 26.21 31.83
CA THR A 101 7.43 26.76 33.11
C THR A 101 8.01 28.15 33.35
N GLY A 102 7.42 28.89 34.29
CA GLY A 102 7.90 30.20 34.70
C GLY A 102 8.00 31.20 33.54
N GLU A 103 9.05 32.02 33.55
CA GLU A 103 9.26 33.12 32.61
C GLU A 103 9.22 32.70 31.13
N LYS A 104 9.70 31.46 30.81
CA LYS A 104 9.70 30.98 29.42
C LYS A 104 8.31 30.71 28.90
N ARG A 105 7.44 30.14 29.76
CA ARG A 105 6.03 29.90 29.40
C ARG A 105 5.28 31.22 29.27
N GLU A 106 5.51 32.14 30.24
CA GLU A 106 4.92 33.46 30.23
C GLU A 106 5.29 34.25 28.95
N ALA A 107 6.56 34.26 28.59
CA ALA A 107 7.04 34.92 27.37
C ALA A 107 6.44 34.34 26.10
N LEU A 108 6.24 33.02 26.06
CA LEU A 108 5.56 32.33 24.94
C LEU A 108 4.09 32.76 24.84
N ILE A 109 3.35 32.63 25.94
CA ILE A 109 1.91 32.98 25.98
C ILE A 109 1.71 34.46 25.64
N LYS A 110 2.58 35.37 26.16
CA LYS A 110 2.52 36.80 25.83
C LYS A 110 2.68 37.03 24.32
N LYS A 111 3.67 36.38 23.70
CA LYS A 111 3.89 36.51 22.25
C LYS A 111 2.69 35.98 21.46
N LEU A 112 2.09 34.88 21.92
CA LEU A 112 0.91 34.30 21.26
C LEU A 112 -0.31 35.24 21.39
N LEU A 113 -0.56 35.80 22.57
CA LEU A 113 -1.62 36.82 22.76
C LEU A 113 -1.40 38.02 21.83
N GLU A 114 -0.17 38.53 21.73
CA GLU A 114 0.15 39.66 20.83
C GLU A 114 -0.01 39.34 19.36
N ARG A 115 0.23 38.09 18.96
CA ARG A 115 0.13 37.64 17.57
C ARG A 115 -1.27 37.27 17.15
N GLU A 116 -1.98 36.50 17.99
CA GLU A 116 -3.23 35.86 17.62
C GLU A 116 -4.47 36.74 17.91
N CYS A 117 -4.39 37.64 18.91
CA CYS A 117 -5.49 38.55 19.22
C CYS A 117 -5.49 39.76 18.31
N GLU A 118 -6.69 40.20 17.88
CA GLU A 118 -6.91 41.45 17.12
C GLU A 118 -7.39 42.62 18.00
N GLY A 119 -8.11 42.30 19.07
CA GLY A 119 -8.71 43.23 20.05
C GLY A 119 -10.21 43.05 20.14
N GLY A 120 -10.73 43.14 21.35
CA GLY A 120 -12.16 42.99 21.64
C GLY A 120 -12.68 41.57 21.76
N GLU A 121 -11.77 40.59 21.79
CA GLU A 121 -12.11 39.17 21.95
C GLU A 121 -12.17 38.76 23.43
N THR A 122 -12.87 37.65 23.69
CA THR A 122 -12.83 36.95 24.95
C THR A 122 -11.81 35.85 24.87
N VAL A 123 -10.77 35.93 25.71
CA VAL A 123 -9.71 34.91 25.84
C VAL A 123 -10.14 33.87 26.84
N ARG A 124 -10.31 32.63 26.41
CA ARG A 124 -10.65 31.49 27.26
C ARG A 124 -9.39 30.63 27.48
N PRO A 125 -8.76 30.69 28.63
CA PRO A 125 -7.53 29.98 28.90
C PRO A 125 -7.75 28.49 29.16
N ALA A 126 -6.73 27.66 28.92
CA ALA A 126 -6.67 26.35 29.56
C ALA A 126 -6.61 26.53 31.09
N ALA A 127 -7.17 25.56 31.84
CA ALA A 127 -7.26 25.66 33.28
C ALA A 127 -5.91 25.96 33.97
N LYS A 128 -4.83 25.33 33.52
CA LYS A 128 -3.48 25.51 34.07
C LYS A 128 -2.82 26.85 33.69
N ASP A 129 -3.30 27.54 32.68
CA ASP A 129 -2.73 28.79 32.18
C ASP A 129 -3.56 30.01 32.59
N ARG A 130 -4.68 29.80 33.28
CA ARG A 130 -5.64 30.85 33.63
C ARG A 130 -5.02 32.01 34.40
N ASP A 131 -4.30 31.74 35.49
CA ASP A 131 -3.75 32.79 36.32
C ASP A 131 -2.68 33.60 35.61
N MET A 132 -1.86 32.91 34.81
CA MET A 132 -0.83 33.55 33.99
C MET A 132 -1.46 34.45 32.90
N ILE A 133 -2.46 33.96 32.19
CA ILE A 133 -3.16 34.74 31.16
C ILE A 133 -3.90 35.92 31.79
N ALA A 134 -4.54 35.74 32.93
CA ALA A 134 -5.19 36.83 33.66
C ALA A 134 -4.21 37.96 34.02
N ALA A 135 -2.98 37.62 34.41
CA ALA A 135 -1.93 38.61 34.70
C ALA A 135 -1.38 39.29 33.43
N LEU A 136 -1.38 38.59 32.29
CA LEU A 136 -0.83 39.08 31.03
C LEU A 136 -1.82 39.97 30.23
N LEU A 137 -3.12 39.75 30.34
CA LEU A 137 -4.11 40.52 29.58
C LEU A 137 -4.00 42.03 29.78
N PRO A 138 -3.85 42.58 31.03
CA PRO A 138 -3.75 44.02 31.24
C PRO A 138 -2.50 44.65 30.63
N VAL A 139 -1.42 43.86 30.44
CA VAL A 139 -0.12 44.35 29.88
C VAL A 139 0.03 43.99 28.40
N CYS A 140 -0.97 43.34 27.82
CA CYS A 140 -0.99 43.06 26.39
C CYS A 140 -1.21 44.35 25.57
N LYS A 141 -0.50 44.44 24.43
CA LYS A 141 -0.64 45.62 23.53
C LYS A 141 -2.00 45.72 22.85
N LYS A 142 -2.79 44.65 22.87
CA LYS A 142 -4.15 44.62 22.26
C LYS A 142 -5.19 45.08 23.26
N THR A 143 -6.07 45.96 22.81
CA THR A 143 -7.09 46.57 23.66
C THR A 143 -8.41 45.80 23.61
N GLY A 144 -9.20 45.90 24.70
CA GLY A 144 -10.55 45.34 24.74
C GLY A 144 -10.61 43.80 24.89
N LEU A 145 -9.49 43.15 25.28
CA LEU A 145 -9.50 41.76 25.60
C LEU A 145 -10.19 41.48 26.93
N ALA A 146 -11.09 40.52 26.98
CA ALA A 146 -11.74 40.06 28.19
C ALA A 146 -11.31 38.66 28.57
N LEU A 147 -11.12 38.41 29.88
CA LEU A 147 -10.87 37.06 30.38
C LEU A 147 -12.21 36.29 30.48
N GLY A 148 -12.30 35.17 29.77
CA GLY A 148 -13.41 34.23 29.87
C GLY A 148 -13.23 33.13 30.90
N GLU A 149 -14.21 32.24 30.95
CA GLU A 149 -14.07 31.01 31.70
C GLU A 149 -13.00 30.09 31.07
N ALA A 150 -12.45 29.19 31.88
CA ALA A 150 -11.49 28.20 31.38
C ALA A 150 -12.15 27.34 30.30
N ASP A 151 -11.43 27.08 29.21
CA ASP A 151 -11.91 26.22 28.14
C ASP A 151 -11.59 24.76 28.49
N PRO A 152 -12.61 23.90 28.69
CA PRO A 152 -12.38 22.50 29.06
C PRO A 152 -11.86 21.64 27.89
N GLU A 153 -11.96 22.14 26.65
CA GLU A 153 -11.56 21.38 25.45
C GLU A 153 -10.07 21.49 25.16
N ILE A 154 -9.36 22.43 25.81
CA ILE A 154 -7.93 22.64 25.59
C ILE A 154 -7.11 22.32 26.85
N GLU A 155 -5.99 21.63 26.66
CA GLU A 155 -5.09 21.25 27.75
C GLU A 155 -4.07 22.34 28.10
N ASP A 156 -3.74 23.21 27.14
CA ASP A 156 -2.75 24.27 27.27
C ASP A 156 -2.95 25.41 26.26
N GLY A 157 -2.45 26.60 26.60
CA GLY A 157 -2.70 27.80 25.80
C GLY A 157 -4.06 28.42 26.07
N PHE A 158 -4.72 28.88 25.05
CA PHE A 158 -6.03 29.55 25.13
C PHE A 158 -6.81 29.41 23.83
N SER A 159 -8.10 29.68 23.91
CA SER A 159 -8.96 29.91 22.74
C SER A 159 -9.47 31.36 22.73
N LEU A 160 -9.82 31.84 21.55
CA LEU A 160 -10.37 33.18 21.33
C LEU A 160 -11.81 33.07 20.84
N THR A 161 -12.69 33.85 21.45
CA THR A 161 -14.06 33.99 21.00
C THR A 161 -14.28 35.46 20.61
N GLY A 162 -14.44 35.70 19.32
CA GLY A 162 -14.85 36.98 18.76
C GLY A 162 -16.37 37.04 18.56
N LYS A 163 -16.88 38.12 17.94
CA LYS A 163 -18.33 38.29 17.67
C LYS A 163 -18.91 37.16 16.80
N ASN A 164 -18.16 36.69 15.81
CA ASN A 164 -18.63 35.76 14.79
C ASN A 164 -17.62 34.60 14.53
N TYR A 165 -16.63 34.42 15.38
CA TYR A 165 -15.62 33.39 15.19
C TYR A 165 -15.11 32.83 16.52
N TYR A 166 -14.62 31.60 16.45
CA TYR A 166 -13.86 30.93 17.46
C TYR A 166 -12.50 30.53 16.87
N LYS A 167 -11.44 30.73 17.62
CA LYS A 167 -10.08 30.37 17.19
C LYS A 167 -9.39 29.59 18.29
N ASP A 168 -8.99 28.36 17.97
CA ASP A 168 -8.16 27.53 18.86
C ASP A 168 -6.69 28.00 18.77
N CYS A 169 -6.18 28.53 19.86
CA CYS A 169 -4.79 28.94 20.04
C CYS A 169 -4.07 28.04 21.06
N SER A 170 -4.53 26.79 21.20
CA SER A 170 -3.81 25.80 21.98
C SER A 170 -2.44 25.52 21.35
N PHE A 171 -1.49 25.10 22.16
CA PHE A 171 -0.14 24.77 21.64
C PHE A 171 -0.19 23.65 20.60
N LYS A 172 -1.16 22.75 20.72
CA LYS A 172 -1.38 21.69 19.74
C LYS A 172 -1.83 22.23 18.39
N ALA A 173 -2.88 23.07 18.38
CA ALA A 173 -3.40 23.65 17.14
C ALA A 173 -2.35 24.52 16.43
N LEU A 174 -1.63 25.36 17.20
CA LEU A 174 -0.56 26.19 16.65
C LEU A 174 0.64 25.37 16.12
N LEU A 175 0.97 24.27 16.77
CA LEU A 175 2.04 23.39 16.28
C LEU A 175 1.60 22.63 15.01
N ASP A 176 0.35 22.24 14.90
CA ASP A 176 -0.21 21.60 13.69
C ASP A 176 -0.19 22.58 12.49
N GLU A 177 -0.47 23.87 12.73
CA GLU A 177 -0.31 24.92 11.72
C GLU A 177 1.16 25.06 11.29
N VAL A 178 2.07 25.20 12.26
CA VAL A 178 3.52 25.24 11.99
C VAL A 178 3.99 24.00 11.26
N ARG A 179 3.49 22.83 11.61
CA ARG A 179 3.81 21.57 10.92
C ARG A 179 3.48 21.66 9.44
N THR A 180 2.31 22.14 9.10
CA THR A 180 1.88 22.27 7.69
C THR A 180 2.85 23.15 6.89
N LEU A 181 3.40 24.19 7.50
CA LEU A 181 4.32 25.12 6.86
C LEU A 181 5.77 24.60 6.80
N THR A 182 6.19 23.79 7.79
CA THR A 182 7.61 23.44 7.98
C THR A 182 7.91 21.96 7.69
N GLU A 183 6.92 21.12 7.38
CA GLU A 183 7.12 19.68 7.18
C GLU A 183 8.14 19.37 6.08
N SER A 184 8.14 20.15 5.00
CA SER A 184 9.11 20.01 3.91
C SER A 184 10.54 20.30 4.36
N GLU A 185 10.73 21.38 5.14
CA GLU A 185 12.05 21.75 5.67
C GLU A 185 12.56 20.71 6.68
N VAL A 186 11.68 20.26 7.59
CA VAL A 186 12.00 19.21 8.57
C VAL A 186 12.37 17.91 7.86
N THR A 187 11.64 17.54 6.82
CA THR A 187 11.93 16.36 5.98
C THR A 187 13.32 16.49 5.34
N GLY A 188 13.63 17.64 4.79
CA GLY A 188 14.95 17.91 4.21
C GLY A 188 16.09 17.82 5.24
N LYS A 189 15.86 18.30 6.47
CA LYS A 189 16.87 18.21 7.55
C LYS A 189 17.04 16.79 8.10
N LEU A 190 15.97 16.01 8.20
CA LEU A 190 16.01 14.65 8.74
C LEU A 190 16.57 13.63 7.75
N PHE A 191 16.25 13.75 6.47
CA PHE A 191 16.56 12.72 5.48
C PHE A 191 17.50 13.17 4.37
N GLY A 192 17.94 14.44 4.40
CA GLY A 192 18.66 15.05 3.31
C GLY A 192 17.72 15.41 2.15
N ALA A 193 18.17 16.27 1.25
CA ALA A 193 17.49 16.44 -0.02
C ALA A 193 17.67 15.11 -0.80
N ASP A 194 16.61 14.36 -0.99
CA ASP A 194 16.61 13.25 -1.94
C ASP A 194 17.04 13.84 -3.30
N LYS A 195 18.31 13.57 -3.70
CA LYS A 195 18.80 13.87 -5.03
C LYS A 195 18.27 12.86 -6.04
#